data_f4fd2b1993058e4910c09bdb79db619f
#
_entry.id   f4fd2b1993058e4910c09bdb79db619f
#
_cell.length_a   1.000
_cell.length_b   1.000
_cell.length_c   1.000
_cell.angle_alpha   90.00
_cell.angle_beta   90.00
_cell.angle_gamma   90.00
#
_symmetry.space_group_name_H-M   'P 1'
#
loop_
_entity.id
_entity.type
_entity.pdbx_description
1 polymer ?
#
loop_
_entity_poly.entity_id
_entity_poly.type
_entity_poly.pdbx_seq_one_letter_code
_entity_poly.pdbx_strand_id
1 'polypeptide(L)'
;MNKDSCKKPILYILLTAACVGLVLTYSRFSPEDSTWFPKCIFLQLTGLKCPGCGSQRVAHSLLNLNIHKAFEANAFLVLSLPYIAALLASIPLKARFPKFYNALNSLPVIITICILVIIWWITRNIFGW
;
A
#
# COMPACT_ATOMS: atom_id res chain seq x y z
N MET A 1 -4.91 1.11 -43.03
CA MET A 1 -4.25 0.25 -42.01
C MET A 1 -3.63 1.16 -40.98
N ASN A 2 -4.29 1.24 -39.77
CA ASN A 2 -3.97 2.26 -38.77
C ASN A 2 -2.70 1.86 -37.99
N LYS A 3 -1.60 2.57 -38.18
CA LYS A 3 -0.28 2.35 -37.55
C LYS A 3 -0.34 2.41 -36.02
N ASP A 4 -1.38 3.00 -35.44
CA ASP A 4 -1.55 3.18 -34.00
C ASP A 4 -2.11 1.93 -33.29
N SER A 5 -2.76 1.02 -34.02
CA SER A 5 -3.31 -0.22 -33.46
C SER A 5 -2.23 -1.25 -33.10
N CYS A 6 -1.07 -1.20 -33.77
CA CYS A 6 0.04 -2.13 -33.48
C CYS A 6 0.96 -1.65 -32.34
N LYS A 7 0.94 -0.35 -32.00
CA LYS A 7 1.76 0.22 -30.93
C LYS A 7 1.20 -0.04 -29.53
N LYS A 8 -0.11 -0.18 -29.41
CA LYS A 8 -0.77 -0.42 -28.13
C LYS A 8 -0.34 -1.72 -27.43
N PRO A 9 -0.33 -2.90 -28.10
CA PRO A 9 0.11 -4.12 -27.46
C PRO A 9 1.58 -4.10 -27.03
N ILE A 10 2.46 -3.50 -27.83
CA ILE A 10 3.88 -3.36 -27.51
C ILE A 10 4.06 -2.48 -26.27
N LEU A 11 3.33 -1.37 -26.17
CA LEU A 11 3.36 -0.50 -24.99
C LEU A 11 2.92 -1.26 -23.72
N TYR A 12 1.84 -2.06 -23.79
CA TYR A 12 1.39 -2.86 -22.65
C TYR A 12 2.41 -3.91 -22.23
N ILE A 13 3.05 -4.58 -23.20
CA ILE A 13 4.11 -5.56 -22.93
C ILE A 13 5.32 -4.88 -22.25
N LEU A 14 5.73 -3.71 -22.72
CA LEU A 14 6.83 -2.95 -22.11
C LEU A 14 6.48 -2.48 -20.71
N LEU A 15 5.26 -1.98 -20.48
CA LEU A 15 4.79 -1.57 -19.16
C LEU A 15 4.72 -2.75 -18.19
N THR A 16 4.18 -3.89 -18.62
CA THR A 16 4.13 -5.08 -17.76
C THR A 16 5.53 -5.61 -17.44
N ALA A 17 6.44 -5.65 -18.42
CA ALA A 17 7.82 -6.05 -18.20
C ALA A 17 8.55 -5.11 -17.23
N ALA A 18 8.34 -3.79 -17.36
CA ALA A 18 8.88 -2.80 -16.44
C ALA A 18 8.32 -2.97 -15.02
N CYS A 19 7.00 -3.16 -14.88
CA CYS A 19 6.39 -3.42 -13.59
C CYS A 19 6.91 -4.69 -12.92
N VAL A 20 7.03 -5.79 -13.67
CA VAL A 20 7.60 -7.05 -13.16
C VAL A 20 9.06 -6.85 -12.76
N GLY A 21 9.85 -6.17 -13.56
CA GLY A 21 11.25 -5.86 -13.24
C GLY A 21 11.37 -5.03 -11.95
N LEU A 22 10.53 -4.01 -11.76
CA LEU A 22 10.49 -3.22 -10.54
C LEU A 22 10.11 -4.04 -9.31
N VAL A 23 9.10 -4.90 -9.44
CA VAL A 23 8.66 -5.79 -8.34
C VAL A 23 9.76 -6.77 -7.96
N LEU A 24 10.42 -7.40 -8.94
CA LEU A 24 11.53 -8.33 -8.69
C LEU A 24 12.73 -7.62 -8.05
N THR A 25 13.08 -6.43 -8.51
CA THR A 25 14.15 -5.63 -7.92
C THR A 25 13.79 -5.26 -6.48
N TYR A 26 12.57 -4.78 -6.26
CA TYR A 26 12.11 -4.38 -4.93
C TYR A 26 12.04 -5.57 -3.95
N SER A 27 11.72 -6.78 -4.42
CA SER A 27 11.72 -7.99 -3.57
C SER A 27 13.12 -8.45 -3.16
N ARG A 28 14.16 -8.07 -3.94
CA ARG A 28 15.56 -8.45 -3.65
C ARG A 28 16.29 -7.48 -2.72
N PHE A 29 15.95 -6.20 -2.80
CA PHE A 29 16.59 -5.16 -1.99
C PHE A 29 15.76 -4.85 -0.74
N SER A 30 16.31 -5.15 0.45
CA SER A 30 15.67 -4.80 1.72
C SER A 30 15.65 -3.28 1.92
N PRO A 31 14.49 -2.68 2.19
CA PRO A 31 14.41 -1.26 2.51
C PRO A 31 15.05 -0.89 3.86
N GLU A 32 15.44 -1.87 4.67
CA GLU A 32 16.13 -1.64 5.95
C GLU A 32 17.63 -1.37 5.75
N ASP A 33 18.26 -2.09 4.83
CA ASP A 33 19.72 -2.08 4.65
C ASP A 33 20.19 -1.06 3.62
N SER A 34 19.29 -0.51 2.80
CA SER A 34 19.68 0.36 1.71
C SER A 34 19.45 1.84 2.03
N THR A 35 20.50 2.64 1.81
CA THR A 35 20.46 4.10 1.90
C THR A 35 19.63 4.76 0.78
N TRP A 36 19.24 3.99 -0.23
CA TRP A 36 18.48 4.45 -1.40
C TRP A 36 16.99 4.69 -1.12
N PHE A 37 16.45 4.09 -0.05
CA PHE A 37 15.05 4.28 0.28
C PHE A 37 14.87 5.54 1.14
N PRO A 38 13.92 6.41 0.78
CA PRO A 38 13.65 7.63 1.53
C PRO A 38 13.19 7.28 2.95
N LYS A 39 13.91 7.79 3.94
CA LYS A 39 13.51 7.68 5.34
C LYS A 39 12.32 8.60 5.60
N CYS A 40 11.45 8.20 6.53
CA CYS A 40 10.28 9.00 6.89
C CYS A 40 10.69 10.37 7.44
N ILE A 41 10.36 11.44 6.73
CA ILE A 41 10.68 12.83 7.12
C ILE A 41 10.01 13.16 8.46
N PHE A 42 8.78 12.70 8.68
CA PHE A 42 8.07 12.92 9.94
C PHE A 42 8.82 12.33 11.14
N LEU A 43 9.36 11.10 11.00
CA LEU A 43 10.17 10.46 12.03
C LEU A 43 11.48 11.24 12.28
N GLN A 44 12.11 11.77 11.22
CA GLN A 44 13.35 12.53 11.36
C GLN A 44 13.14 13.88 12.06
N LEU A 45 12.01 14.54 11.81
CA LEU A 45 11.72 15.88 12.36
C LEU A 45 11.12 15.81 13.77
N THR A 46 10.27 14.84 14.05
CA THR A 46 9.49 14.78 15.29
C THR A 46 9.94 13.67 16.25
N GLY A 47 10.73 12.71 15.78
CA GLY A 47 11.06 11.50 16.53
C GLY A 47 9.90 10.50 16.66
N LEU A 48 8.71 10.85 16.16
CA LEU A 48 7.51 10.00 16.24
C LEU A 48 7.35 9.17 14.96
N LYS A 49 6.94 7.92 15.12
CA LYS A 49 6.58 7.06 13.98
C LYS A 49 5.25 7.55 13.38
N CYS A 50 5.22 7.86 12.08
CA CYS A 50 3.95 8.18 11.41
C CYS A 50 3.08 6.92 11.24
N PRO A 51 1.76 7.03 10.99
CA PRO A 51 0.89 5.86 10.78
C PRO A 51 1.34 4.96 9.64
N GLY A 52 1.96 5.53 8.60
CA GLY A 52 2.50 4.83 7.43
C GLY A 52 3.95 4.35 7.58
N CYS A 53 4.62 4.63 8.70
CA CYS A 53 5.98 4.13 8.91
C CYS A 53 6.03 2.60 8.82
N GLY A 54 6.97 2.08 8.05
CA GLY A 54 7.10 0.65 7.80
C GLY A 54 6.29 0.13 6.61
N SER A 55 5.53 0.96 5.89
CA SER A 55 4.78 0.52 4.70
C SER A 55 5.67 -0.12 3.63
N GLN A 56 6.87 0.41 3.43
CA GLN A 56 7.87 -0.16 2.53
C GLN A 56 8.31 -1.56 2.98
N ARG A 57 8.54 -1.74 4.30
CA ARG A 57 8.88 -3.04 4.89
C ARG A 57 7.73 -4.03 4.79
N VAL A 58 6.48 -3.58 5.01
CA VAL A 58 5.29 -4.40 4.79
C VAL A 58 5.22 -4.88 3.36
N ALA A 59 5.34 -3.98 2.38
CA ALA A 59 5.31 -4.35 0.97
C ALA A 59 6.41 -5.35 0.59
N HIS A 60 7.66 -5.10 1.02
CA HIS A 60 8.78 -6.02 0.80
C HIS A 60 8.55 -7.39 1.44
N SER A 61 8.08 -7.42 2.68
CA SER A 61 7.82 -8.68 3.41
C SER A 61 6.68 -9.48 2.77
N LEU A 62 5.63 -8.81 2.29
CA LEU A 62 4.52 -9.46 1.59
C LEU A 62 4.95 -10.03 0.24
N LEU A 63 5.78 -9.31 -0.52
CA LEU A 63 6.35 -9.81 -1.78
C LEU A 63 7.20 -11.08 -1.56
N ASN A 64 7.86 -11.18 -0.41
CA ASN A 64 8.64 -12.35 -0.01
C ASN A 64 7.81 -13.38 0.79
N LEU A 65 6.47 -13.26 0.80
CA LEU A 65 5.53 -14.14 1.50
C LEU A 65 5.79 -14.26 3.02
N ASN A 66 6.47 -13.29 3.60
CA ASN A 66 6.76 -13.27 5.02
C ASN A 66 5.75 -12.41 5.79
N ILE A 67 4.59 -13.01 6.06
CA ILE A 67 3.47 -12.32 6.73
C ILE A 67 3.86 -11.88 8.15
N HIS A 68 4.65 -12.67 8.87
CA HIS A 68 5.08 -12.33 10.23
C HIS A 68 5.88 -11.02 10.28
N LYS A 69 6.89 -10.89 9.43
CA LYS A 69 7.67 -9.64 9.31
C LYS A 69 6.84 -8.45 8.82
N ALA A 70 5.84 -8.71 7.98
CA ALA A 70 4.91 -7.66 7.56
C ALA A 70 4.10 -7.12 8.75
N PHE A 71 3.60 -7.99 9.63
CA PHE A 71 2.90 -7.60 10.85
C PHE A 71 3.80 -6.84 11.82
N GLU A 72 5.03 -7.28 12.04
CA GLU A 72 6.02 -6.59 12.88
C GLU A 72 6.33 -5.19 12.34
N ALA A 73 6.39 -5.02 11.02
CA ALA A 73 6.66 -3.73 10.41
C ALA A 73 5.49 -2.75 10.56
N ASN A 74 4.26 -3.19 10.30
CA ASN A 74 3.04 -2.40 10.53
C ASN A 74 1.78 -3.28 10.49
N ALA A 75 1.35 -3.76 11.66
CA ALA A 75 0.18 -4.63 11.80
C ALA A 75 -1.11 -3.97 11.27
N PHE A 76 -1.32 -2.68 11.55
CA PHE A 76 -2.51 -1.97 11.10
C PHE A 76 -2.61 -1.93 9.57
N LEU A 77 -1.50 -1.68 8.90
CA LEU A 77 -1.47 -1.67 7.43
C LEU A 77 -1.82 -3.05 6.87
N VAL A 78 -1.26 -4.13 7.44
CA VAL A 78 -1.56 -5.50 7.01
C VAL A 78 -3.04 -5.83 7.19
N LEU A 79 -3.62 -5.47 8.34
CA LEU A 79 -5.05 -5.67 8.62
C LEU A 79 -5.95 -4.81 7.71
N SER A 80 -5.47 -3.66 7.25
CA SER A 80 -6.22 -2.79 6.34
C SER A 80 -6.17 -3.23 4.86
N LEU A 81 -5.26 -4.14 4.49
CA LEU A 81 -5.13 -4.60 3.10
C LEU A 81 -6.42 -5.16 2.48
N PRO A 82 -7.24 -5.98 3.18
CA PRO A 82 -8.50 -6.47 2.61
C PRO A 82 -9.46 -5.32 2.27
N TYR A 83 -9.53 -4.31 3.14
CA TYR A 83 -10.35 -3.12 2.88
C TYR A 83 -9.81 -2.30 1.71
N ILE A 84 -8.50 -2.09 1.64
CA ILE A 84 -7.86 -1.40 0.51
C ILE A 84 -8.11 -2.15 -0.80
N ALA A 85 -7.99 -3.48 -0.79
CA ALA A 85 -8.28 -4.32 -1.95
C ALA A 85 -9.75 -4.21 -2.38
N ALA A 86 -10.69 -4.22 -1.43
CA ALA A 86 -12.12 -4.03 -1.71
C ALA A 86 -12.40 -2.63 -2.29
N LEU A 87 -11.76 -1.58 -1.76
CA LEU A 87 -11.86 -0.23 -2.31
C LEU A 87 -11.37 -0.16 -3.75
N LEU A 88 -10.18 -0.69 -4.03
CA LEU A 88 -9.62 -0.69 -5.38
C LEU A 88 -10.48 -1.49 -6.36
N ALA A 89 -10.98 -2.66 -5.93
CA ALA A 89 -11.90 -3.47 -6.73
C ALA A 89 -13.26 -2.78 -6.96
N SER A 90 -13.71 -1.94 -6.04
CA SER A 90 -14.98 -1.23 -6.15
C SER A 90 -14.98 -0.15 -7.24
N ILE A 91 -13.81 0.40 -7.59
CA ILE A 91 -13.68 1.48 -8.59
C ILE A 91 -14.17 1.03 -9.98
N PRO A 92 -13.66 -0.05 -10.60
CA PRO A 92 -14.15 -0.53 -11.88
C PRO A 92 -15.57 -1.10 -11.79
N LEU A 93 -15.97 -1.61 -10.62
CA LEU A 93 -17.29 -2.19 -10.39
C LEU A 93 -18.38 -1.15 -10.05
N LYS A 94 -18.04 0.12 -9.91
CA LYS A 94 -18.97 1.20 -9.54
C LYS A 94 -20.22 1.25 -10.42
N ALA A 95 -20.05 1.05 -11.73
CA ALA A 95 -21.18 1.07 -12.68
C ALA A 95 -22.14 -0.12 -12.48
N ARG A 96 -21.62 -1.29 -12.08
CA ARG A 96 -22.39 -2.53 -11.90
C ARG A 96 -22.93 -2.71 -10.48
N PHE A 97 -22.18 -2.26 -9.48
CA PHE A 97 -22.52 -2.41 -8.06
C PHE A 97 -22.38 -1.08 -7.30
N PRO A 98 -23.22 -0.06 -7.62
CA PRO A 98 -23.10 1.26 -7.01
C PRO A 98 -23.34 1.25 -5.50
N LYS A 99 -24.19 0.35 -4.99
CA LYS A 99 -24.45 0.19 -3.55
C LYS A 99 -23.19 -0.23 -2.79
N PHE A 100 -22.42 -1.18 -3.34
CA PHE A 100 -21.18 -1.64 -2.74
C PHE A 100 -20.12 -0.52 -2.70
N TYR A 101 -19.94 0.18 -3.80
CA TYR A 101 -19.05 1.33 -3.86
C TYR A 101 -19.44 2.41 -2.84
N ASN A 102 -20.72 2.79 -2.77
CA ASN A 102 -21.20 3.80 -1.86
C ASN A 102 -21.09 3.36 -0.38
N ALA A 103 -21.29 2.08 -0.08
CA ALA A 103 -21.12 1.56 1.28
C ALA A 103 -19.67 1.69 1.76
N LEU A 104 -18.70 1.31 0.93
CA LEU A 104 -17.27 1.44 1.26
C LEU A 104 -16.79 2.89 1.36
N ASN A 105 -17.39 3.80 0.59
CA ASN A 105 -17.04 5.22 0.54
C ASN A 105 -18.02 6.09 1.35
N SER A 106 -18.82 5.49 2.22
CA SER A 106 -19.75 6.24 3.05
C SER A 106 -19.02 7.04 4.13
N LEU A 107 -19.56 8.22 4.45
CA LEU A 107 -18.96 9.11 5.45
C LEU A 107 -18.68 8.43 6.80
N PRO A 108 -19.60 7.62 7.38
CA PRO A 108 -19.35 6.94 8.65
C PRO A 108 -18.17 5.96 8.57
N VAL A 109 -18.01 5.24 7.44
CA VAL A 109 -16.87 4.32 7.25
C VAL A 109 -15.56 5.09 7.19
N ILE A 110 -15.52 6.20 6.45
CA ILE A 110 -14.33 7.05 6.36
C ILE A 110 -13.96 7.59 7.75
N ILE A 111 -14.92 8.11 8.50
CA ILE A 111 -14.70 8.62 9.85
C ILE A 111 -14.17 7.50 10.77
N THR A 112 -14.77 6.32 10.72
CA THR A 112 -14.32 5.17 11.52
C THR A 112 -12.87 4.81 11.22
N ILE A 113 -12.49 4.77 9.95
CA ILE A 113 -11.10 4.48 9.55
C ILE A 113 -10.14 5.57 10.03
N CYS A 114 -10.52 6.85 9.89
CA CYS A 114 -9.71 7.95 10.41
C CYS A 114 -9.47 7.83 11.91
N ILE A 115 -10.51 7.51 12.68
CA ILE A 115 -10.41 7.28 14.13
C ILE A 115 -9.47 6.11 14.43
N LEU A 116 -9.62 4.98 13.73
CA LEU A 116 -8.76 3.80 13.92
C LEU A 116 -7.29 4.10 13.59
N VAL A 117 -7.02 4.87 12.52
CA VAL A 117 -5.66 5.31 12.17
C VAL A 117 -5.06 6.17 13.29
N ILE A 118 -5.84 7.09 13.86
CA ILE A 118 -5.38 7.97 14.94
C ILE A 118 -5.09 7.15 16.21
N ILE A 119 -6.00 6.25 16.59
CA ILE A 119 -5.81 5.36 17.76
C ILE A 119 -4.55 4.50 17.55
N TRP A 120 -4.39 3.89 16.37
CA TRP A 120 -3.20 3.12 16.02
C TRP A 120 -1.93 3.96 16.11
N TRP A 121 -1.95 5.16 15.58
CA TRP A 121 -0.81 6.07 15.62
C TRP A 121 -0.39 6.41 17.05
N ILE A 122 -1.35 6.72 17.91
CA ILE A 122 -1.11 7.04 19.33
C ILE A 122 -0.54 5.81 20.05
N THR A 123 -1.21 4.66 19.95
CA THR A 123 -0.78 3.43 20.64
C THR A 123 0.61 2.98 20.20
N ARG A 124 0.90 3.05 18.89
CA ARG A 124 2.20 2.71 18.33
C ARG A 124 3.34 3.58 18.89
N ASN A 125 3.09 4.87 19.10
CA ASN A 125 4.10 5.77 19.64
C ASN A 125 4.27 5.63 21.15
N ILE A 126 3.20 5.27 21.87
CA ILE A 126 3.28 5.01 23.34
C ILE A 126 4.04 3.70 23.62
N PHE A 127 3.72 2.63 22.87
CA PHE A 127 4.32 1.30 23.10
C PHE A 127 5.62 1.06 22.31
N GLY A 128 6.02 1.97 21.43
CA GLY A 128 7.28 1.91 20.71
C GLY A 128 7.35 0.88 19.57
N TRP A 129 6.21 0.37 19.13
CA TRP A 129 6.16 -0.70 18.09
C TRP A 129 6.57 -0.21 16.71
#